data_d2d2ec034edd8c753cdac7a34440497c
#
_entry.id   d2d2ec034edd8c753cdac7a34440497c
#
_cell.length_a   1.000
_cell.length_b   1.000
_cell.length_c   1.000
_cell.angle_alpha   90.00
_cell.angle_beta   90.00
_cell.angle_gamma   90.00
#
_symmetry.space_group_name_H-M   'P 1'
#
loop_
_entity.id
_entity.type
_entity.pdbx_description
1 polymer ?
#
loop_
_entity_poly.entity_id
_entity_poly.type
_entity_poly.pdbx_seq_one_letter_code
_entity_poly.pdbx_strand_id
1 'polypeptide(L)'
;PSENAKIKNATNKSFTVSAWFCPDGEPPYGAGVDNNRCEYSIFTRPGYHTGLSYIHGGFVKAVIWVRPRGSSEREPVVIQTPLRTDQWYNVGMVVDDREQIVTLYVNGKEVGRKSYEGELIEYLNKPYYIGAGDPNLSVWRNFHKGQIAEVGLWSDTLKDYEMELIFQKGIINNKGEYSTSKLPVGVWDFKGGYDNITFDISGNNNHAKFYNVGFANKSLKSNTERYLPYRRNG
;
A
#
# COMPACT_ATOMS: atom_id res chain seq x y z
N PRO A 1 1.89 10.63 -21.85
CA PRO A 1 2.19 9.29 -21.35
C PRO A 1 0.97 8.43 -21.56
N SER A 2 1.09 7.35 -22.32
CA SER A 2 0.00 6.40 -22.51
C SER A 2 -0.30 5.81 -21.14
N GLU A 3 -1.44 6.17 -20.57
CA GLU A 3 -1.87 5.60 -19.30
C GLU A 3 -2.04 4.08 -19.48
N ASN A 4 -1.18 3.32 -18.82
CA ASN A 4 -1.18 1.87 -18.93
C ASN A 4 -2.52 1.33 -18.38
N ALA A 5 -3.32 0.71 -19.24
CA ALA A 5 -4.64 0.18 -18.88
C ALA A 5 -4.57 -0.87 -17.74
N LYS A 6 -3.43 -1.58 -17.61
CA LYS A 6 -3.26 -2.57 -16.55
C LYS A 6 -3.28 -1.96 -15.17
N ILE A 7 -2.59 -0.83 -14.96
CA ILE A 7 -2.58 -0.20 -13.64
C ILE A 7 -3.91 0.45 -13.31
N LYS A 8 -4.60 1.05 -14.29
CA LYS A 8 -5.89 1.72 -14.07
C LYS A 8 -6.93 0.82 -13.41
N ASN A 9 -6.94 -0.45 -13.77
CA ASN A 9 -7.94 -1.42 -13.33
C ASN A 9 -7.41 -2.42 -12.29
N ALA A 10 -6.17 -2.22 -11.81
CA ALA A 10 -5.50 -3.21 -10.98
C ALA A 10 -6.26 -3.56 -9.68
N THR A 11 -7.07 -2.66 -9.15
CA THR A 11 -7.84 -2.87 -7.91
C THR A 11 -9.36 -2.99 -8.12
N ASN A 12 -9.80 -3.21 -9.36
CA ASN A 12 -11.24 -3.33 -9.64
C ASN A 12 -11.77 -4.76 -9.44
N LYS A 13 -10.88 -5.72 -9.28
CA LYS A 13 -11.13 -7.13 -8.96
C LYS A 13 -10.16 -7.57 -7.88
N SER A 14 -9.83 -8.84 -7.84
CA SER A 14 -8.79 -9.35 -6.94
C SER A 14 -7.47 -8.61 -7.14
N PHE A 15 -6.83 -8.21 -6.06
CA PHE A 15 -5.56 -7.50 -6.10
C PHE A 15 -4.74 -7.70 -4.82
N THR A 16 -3.47 -7.39 -4.93
CA THR A 16 -2.56 -7.34 -3.78
C THR A 16 -1.75 -6.04 -3.81
N VAL A 17 -1.56 -5.45 -2.66
CA VAL A 17 -0.60 -4.38 -2.45
C VAL A 17 0.31 -4.72 -1.28
N SER A 18 1.60 -4.44 -1.41
CA SER A 18 2.58 -4.56 -0.33
C SER A 18 3.48 -3.33 -0.29
N ALA A 19 3.85 -2.90 0.90
CA ALA A 19 4.73 -1.77 1.12
C ALA A 19 5.55 -1.94 2.40
N TRP A 20 6.78 -1.43 2.41
CA TRP A 20 7.50 -1.15 3.63
C TRP A 20 7.22 0.26 4.10
N PHE A 21 6.95 0.45 5.38
CA PHE A 21 6.77 1.78 5.96
C PHE A 21 7.31 1.87 7.37
N CYS A 22 7.67 3.10 7.76
CA CYS A 22 8.08 3.46 9.11
C CYS A 22 7.38 4.77 9.46
N PRO A 23 6.36 4.77 10.33
CA PRO A 23 5.68 6.00 10.74
C PRO A 23 6.54 6.78 11.72
N ASP A 24 6.69 8.10 11.50
CA ASP A 24 7.31 9.04 12.45
C ASP A 24 6.23 9.64 13.34
N GLY A 25 5.98 8.99 14.47
CA GLY A 25 4.90 9.32 15.38
C GLY A 25 3.52 8.88 14.88
N GLU A 26 2.49 9.17 15.66
CA GLU A 26 1.10 8.88 15.31
C GLU A 26 0.45 10.05 14.56
N PRO A 27 -0.52 9.77 13.66
CA PRO A 27 -1.36 10.82 13.11
C PRO A 27 -2.08 11.59 14.23
N PRO A 28 -2.20 12.92 14.14
CA PRO A 28 -2.86 13.69 15.17
C PRO A 28 -4.34 13.31 15.28
N TYR A 29 -4.87 13.36 16.50
CA TYR A 29 -6.30 13.17 16.73
C TYR A 29 -7.08 14.41 16.28
N GLY A 30 -8.11 14.21 15.49
CA GLY A 30 -9.20 15.16 15.34
C GLY A 30 -8.91 16.49 14.63
N ALA A 31 -7.90 16.58 13.77
CA ALA A 31 -7.60 17.82 13.03
C ALA A 31 -8.51 18.09 11.80
N GLY A 32 -9.61 17.37 11.64
CA GLY A 32 -10.53 17.50 10.51
C GLY A 32 -11.98 17.61 10.94
N VAL A 33 -12.85 18.05 10.03
CA VAL A 33 -14.31 18.20 10.24
C VAL A 33 -14.98 16.87 10.61
N ASP A 34 -14.34 15.76 10.32
CA ASP A 34 -14.71 14.42 10.76
C ASP A 34 -13.57 13.83 11.59
N ASN A 35 -13.81 13.63 12.88
CA ASN A 35 -12.89 13.12 13.89
C ASN A 35 -12.18 11.77 13.57
N ASN A 36 -12.47 11.14 12.44
CA ASN A 36 -11.98 9.82 12.05
C ASN A 36 -10.95 9.84 10.91
N ARG A 37 -10.45 11.00 10.48
CA ARG A 37 -9.74 11.09 9.20
C ARG A 37 -8.28 11.53 9.26
N CYS A 38 -7.68 11.54 10.43
CA CYS A 38 -6.23 11.74 10.54
C CYS A 38 -5.54 10.38 10.36
N GLU A 39 -5.02 10.15 9.18
CA GLU A 39 -4.27 8.96 8.86
C GLU A 39 -3.05 9.29 8.01
N TYR A 40 -2.00 8.52 8.17
CA TYR A 40 -0.85 8.52 7.29
C TYR A 40 -1.08 7.49 6.20
N SER A 41 -1.40 7.95 5.01
CA SER A 41 -1.61 7.05 3.88
C SER A 41 -0.32 6.36 3.49
N ILE A 42 -0.35 5.04 3.31
CA ILE A 42 0.77 4.24 2.80
C ILE A 42 0.58 4.02 1.32
N PHE A 43 -0.55 3.45 0.95
CA PHE A 43 -0.98 3.25 -0.44
C PHE A 43 -2.48 3.43 -0.52
N THR A 44 -2.95 4.30 -1.39
CA THR A 44 -4.38 4.58 -1.51
C THR A 44 -4.82 4.72 -2.96
N ARG A 45 -6.07 4.33 -3.21
CA ARG A 45 -6.81 4.72 -4.38
C ARG A 45 -7.92 5.69 -3.97
N PRO A 46 -7.90 6.93 -4.48
CA PRO A 46 -8.83 7.97 -4.05
C PRO A 46 -10.26 7.71 -4.48
N GLY A 47 -11.17 8.41 -3.81
CA GLY A 47 -12.61 8.29 -3.94
C GLY A 47 -13.22 7.78 -2.65
N TYR A 48 -12.81 6.61 -2.17
CA TYR A 48 -13.24 6.04 -0.88
C TYR A 48 -12.05 5.49 -0.07
N HIS A 49 -10.81 5.90 -0.39
CA HIS A 49 -9.60 5.49 0.34
C HIS A 49 -9.39 3.97 0.43
N THR A 50 -9.69 3.24 -0.63
CA THR A 50 -9.27 1.83 -0.71
C THR A 50 -7.75 1.76 -0.63
N GLY A 51 -7.22 1.01 0.33
CA GLY A 51 -5.78 0.86 0.49
C GLY A 51 -5.32 0.61 1.92
N LEU A 52 -4.08 1.02 2.18
CA LEU A 52 -3.36 0.86 3.44
C LEU A 52 -3.04 2.22 4.05
N SER A 53 -3.27 2.37 5.34
CA SER A 53 -2.94 3.59 6.10
C SER A 53 -2.55 3.27 7.54
N TYR A 54 -1.82 4.19 8.18
CA TYR A 54 -1.55 4.18 9.60
C TYR A 54 -2.41 5.25 10.27
N ILE A 55 -3.18 4.87 11.28
CA ILE A 55 -4.21 5.72 11.89
C ILE A 55 -3.88 6.06 13.34
N HIS A 56 -4.53 7.11 13.86
CA HIS A 56 -4.44 7.49 15.27
C HIS A 56 -4.74 6.30 16.19
N GLY A 57 -4.04 6.24 17.33
CA GLY A 57 -4.08 5.10 18.25
C GLY A 57 -3.08 4.00 17.90
N GLY A 58 -2.24 4.21 16.88
CA GLY A 58 -1.15 3.28 16.57
C GLY A 58 -1.61 2.02 15.82
N PHE A 59 -2.55 2.14 14.87
CA PHE A 59 -3.01 1.00 14.09
C PHE A 59 -2.66 1.14 12.62
N VAL A 60 -2.18 0.06 12.00
CA VAL A 60 -2.26 -0.07 10.54
C VAL A 60 -3.65 -0.55 10.15
N LYS A 61 -4.21 0.06 9.12
CA LYS A 61 -5.55 -0.18 8.60
C LYS A 61 -5.48 -0.60 7.13
N ALA A 62 -6.15 -1.68 6.79
CA ALA A 62 -6.55 -2.03 5.43
C ALA A 62 -8.03 -1.73 5.23
N VAL A 63 -8.40 -1.10 4.15
CA VAL A 63 -9.79 -0.78 3.82
C VAL A 63 -10.09 -1.02 2.34
N ILE A 64 -11.21 -1.66 2.08
CA ILE A 64 -11.87 -1.69 0.77
C ILE A 64 -13.29 -1.17 0.93
N TRP A 65 -13.88 -0.76 -0.18
CA TRP A 65 -15.29 -0.36 -0.21
C TRP A 65 -16.05 -1.28 -1.14
N VAL A 66 -17.20 -1.71 -0.70
CA VAL A 66 -18.08 -2.62 -1.41
C VAL A 66 -19.48 -2.02 -1.56
N ARG A 67 -20.20 -2.47 -2.57
CA ARG A 67 -21.64 -2.25 -2.69
C ARG A 67 -22.32 -3.59 -2.38
N PRO A 68 -23.01 -3.71 -1.24
CA PRO A 68 -23.75 -4.91 -0.93
C PRO A 68 -24.80 -5.23 -1.99
N ARG A 69 -25.09 -6.51 -2.16
CA ARG A 69 -26.10 -6.95 -3.16
C ARG A 69 -27.46 -6.34 -2.87
N GLY A 70 -28.05 -5.75 -3.89
CA GLY A 70 -29.37 -5.11 -3.76
C GLY A 70 -29.38 -3.75 -3.05
N SER A 71 -28.21 -3.21 -2.71
CA SER A 71 -28.06 -1.90 -2.09
C SER A 71 -27.48 -0.87 -3.08
N SER A 72 -27.92 0.38 -2.98
CA SER A 72 -27.25 1.52 -3.58
C SER A 72 -26.15 2.11 -2.70
N GLU A 73 -26.16 1.75 -1.44
CA GLU A 73 -25.20 2.22 -0.44
C GLU A 73 -23.84 1.54 -0.61
N ARG A 74 -22.83 2.19 -0.06
CA ARG A 74 -21.45 1.69 -0.07
C ARG A 74 -20.97 1.53 1.36
N GLU A 75 -20.32 0.41 1.61
CA GLU A 75 -19.87 0.07 2.96
C GLU A 75 -18.38 -0.20 2.98
N PRO A 76 -17.64 0.26 4.01
CA PRO A 76 -16.25 -0.08 4.19
C PRO A 76 -16.07 -1.45 4.85
N VAL A 77 -15.18 -2.25 4.32
CA VAL A 77 -14.65 -3.44 4.99
C VAL A 77 -13.28 -3.07 5.54
N VAL A 78 -13.15 -3.04 6.86
CA VAL A 78 -11.97 -2.54 7.55
C VAL A 78 -11.35 -3.64 8.39
N ILE A 79 -10.04 -3.81 8.26
CA ILE A 79 -9.20 -4.62 9.15
C ILE A 79 -8.12 -3.71 9.70
N GLN A 80 -7.81 -3.84 10.99
CA GLN A 80 -6.76 -3.06 11.63
C GLN A 80 -6.03 -3.88 12.68
N THR A 81 -4.74 -3.58 12.88
CA THR A 81 -3.90 -4.19 13.91
C THR A 81 -2.95 -3.16 14.52
N PRO A 82 -2.65 -3.23 15.82
CA PRO A 82 -1.77 -2.26 16.45
C PRO A 82 -0.32 -2.43 15.98
N LEU A 83 0.34 -1.32 15.71
CA LEU A 83 1.77 -1.23 15.41
C LEU A 83 2.38 -0.04 16.16
N ARG A 84 3.66 -0.16 16.49
CA ARG A 84 4.42 0.93 17.14
C ARG A 84 4.95 1.91 16.10
N THR A 85 5.17 3.15 16.52
CA THR A 85 5.89 4.16 15.73
C THR A 85 7.39 3.88 15.68
N ASP A 86 8.09 4.57 14.80
CA ASP A 86 9.56 4.57 14.69
C ASP A 86 10.16 3.18 14.44
N GLN A 87 9.37 2.30 13.82
CA GLN A 87 9.79 0.96 13.42
C GLN A 87 9.36 0.67 11.98
N TRP A 88 10.16 -0.10 11.28
CA TRP A 88 9.86 -0.57 9.95
C TRP A 88 8.97 -1.80 9.98
N TYR A 89 7.92 -1.77 9.16
CA TYR A 89 7.03 -2.90 8.92
C TYR A 89 6.85 -3.12 7.43
N ASN A 90 6.81 -4.37 7.02
CA ASN A 90 6.19 -4.75 5.75
C ASN A 90 4.70 -4.96 6.00
N VAL A 91 3.87 -4.25 5.26
CA VAL A 91 2.42 -4.41 5.34
C VAL A 91 1.86 -4.76 3.99
N GLY A 92 0.86 -5.61 3.97
CA GLY A 92 0.22 -6.03 2.74
C GLY A 92 -1.29 -6.20 2.91
N MET A 93 -2.01 -5.95 1.83
CA MET A 93 -3.43 -6.20 1.72
C MET A 93 -3.67 -7.09 0.49
N VAL A 94 -4.31 -8.23 0.71
CA VAL A 94 -4.77 -9.13 -0.34
C VAL A 94 -6.29 -9.08 -0.38
N VAL A 95 -6.84 -8.79 -1.54
CA VAL A 95 -8.28 -8.82 -1.79
C VAL A 95 -8.57 -9.92 -2.79
N ASP A 96 -9.30 -10.92 -2.37
CA ASP A 96 -9.81 -11.98 -3.23
C ASP A 96 -11.30 -11.72 -3.52
N ASP A 97 -11.58 -11.16 -4.70
CA ASP A 97 -12.93 -10.83 -5.14
C ASP A 97 -13.76 -12.07 -5.47
N ARG A 98 -13.13 -13.21 -5.74
CA ARG A 98 -13.82 -14.48 -6.01
C ARG A 98 -14.35 -15.11 -4.73
N GLU A 99 -13.49 -15.15 -3.71
CA GLU A 99 -13.83 -15.67 -2.39
C GLU A 99 -14.50 -14.60 -1.50
N GLN A 100 -14.54 -13.35 -1.98
CA GLN A 100 -15.05 -12.17 -1.24
C GLN A 100 -14.39 -12.02 0.14
N ILE A 101 -13.06 -12.05 0.15
CA ILE A 101 -12.23 -11.95 1.36
C ILE A 101 -11.20 -10.84 1.17
N VAL A 102 -11.00 -10.06 2.22
CA VAL A 102 -9.85 -9.18 2.37
C VAL A 102 -8.99 -9.67 3.53
N THR A 103 -7.67 -9.65 3.35
CA THR A 103 -6.68 -10.10 4.34
C THR A 103 -5.61 -9.02 4.53
N LEU A 104 -5.27 -8.73 5.79
CA LEU A 104 -4.18 -7.84 6.18
C LEU A 104 -2.98 -8.68 6.65
N TYR A 105 -1.81 -8.33 6.12
CA TYR A 105 -0.52 -8.93 6.49
C TYR A 105 0.39 -7.88 7.15
N VAL A 106 1.14 -8.32 8.15
CA VAL A 106 2.24 -7.56 8.76
C VAL A 106 3.46 -8.47 8.85
N ASN A 107 4.58 -7.99 8.32
CA ASN A 107 5.85 -8.73 8.29
C ASN A 107 5.68 -10.17 7.74
N GLY A 108 4.94 -10.27 6.64
CA GLY A 108 4.69 -11.51 5.92
C GLY A 108 3.67 -12.46 6.55
N LYS A 109 3.08 -12.10 7.70
CA LYS A 109 2.10 -12.93 8.40
C LYS A 109 0.71 -12.31 8.34
N GLU A 110 -0.30 -13.15 8.13
CA GLU A 110 -1.69 -12.74 8.28
C GLU A 110 -1.96 -12.28 9.72
N VAL A 111 -2.55 -11.09 9.85
CA VAL A 111 -2.92 -10.52 11.15
C VAL A 111 -4.41 -10.24 11.26
N GLY A 112 -5.15 -10.38 10.17
CA GLY A 112 -6.59 -10.26 10.16
C GLY A 112 -7.18 -10.55 8.80
N ARG A 113 -8.41 -11.08 8.81
CA ARG A 113 -9.17 -11.45 7.62
C ARG A 113 -10.64 -11.11 7.83
N LYS A 114 -11.29 -10.60 6.79
CA LYS A 114 -12.74 -10.38 6.76
C LYS A 114 -13.34 -10.81 5.44
N SER A 115 -14.51 -11.46 5.51
CA SER A 115 -15.37 -11.66 4.35
C SER A 115 -16.21 -10.42 4.08
N TYR A 116 -16.68 -10.27 2.85
CA TYR A 116 -17.64 -9.27 2.45
C TYR A 116 -18.64 -9.87 1.45
N GLU A 117 -19.77 -9.21 1.26
CA GLU A 117 -20.73 -9.57 0.25
C GLU A 117 -20.99 -8.38 -0.66
N GLY A 118 -21.01 -8.62 -1.98
CA GLY A 118 -21.29 -7.57 -2.95
C GLY A 118 -20.17 -7.34 -3.95
N GLU A 119 -20.14 -6.14 -4.52
CA GLU A 119 -19.20 -5.75 -5.57
C GLU A 119 -18.17 -4.77 -5.01
N LEU A 120 -16.91 -4.97 -5.38
CA LEU A 120 -15.88 -3.95 -5.15
C LEU A 120 -16.24 -2.66 -5.86
N ILE A 121 -16.03 -1.52 -5.20
CA ILE A 121 -16.23 -0.23 -5.84
C ILE A 121 -15.13 0.00 -6.87
N GLU A 122 -15.52 0.11 -8.11
CA GLU A 122 -14.60 0.46 -9.20
C GLU A 122 -14.30 1.96 -9.21
N TYR A 123 -13.02 2.28 -9.33
CA TYR A 123 -12.53 3.65 -9.41
C TYR A 123 -11.95 3.92 -10.80
N LEU A 124 -12.80 4.16 -11.74
CA LEU A 124 -12.37 4.48 -13.09
C LEU A 124 -11.62 5.82 -13.12
N ASN A 125 -10.48 5.84 -13.81
CA ASN A 125 -9.69 7.05 -14.06
C ASN A 125 -9.18 7.80 -12.83
N LYS A 126 -9.04 7.13 -11.68
CA LYS A 126 -8.41 7.70 -10.50
C LYS A 126 -6.95 7.20 -10.39
N PRO A 127 -5.98 8.07 -10.11
CA PRO A 127 -4.60 7.65 -9.89
C PRO A 127 -4.46 6.86 -8.58
N TYR A 128 -3.34 6.17 -8.42
CA TYR A 128 -2.90 5.65 -7.13
C TYR A 128 -1.98 6.66 -6.47
N TYR A 129 -2.01 6.71 -5.15
CA TYR A 129 -1.10 7.53 -4.36
C TYR A 129 -0.32 6.65 -3.38
N ILE A 130 0.97 6.96 -3.26
CA ILE A 130 1.88 6.37 -2.27
C ILE A 130 2.27 7.49 -1.31
N GLY A 131 2.04 7.28 -0.03
CA GLY A 131 2.34 8.27 1.00
C GLY A 131 1.40 9.47 1.03
N ALA A 132 0.27 9.43 0.34
CA ALA A 132 -0.70 10.52 0.30
C ALA A 132 -2.13 10.01 0.13
N GLY A 133 -3.08 10.79 0.59
CA GLY A 133 -4.50 10.68 0.24
C GLY A 133 -4.83 11.38 -1.08
N ASP A 134 -6.11 11.67 -1.33
CA ASP A 134 -6.54 12.39 -2.54
C ASP A 134 -6.26 13.90 -2.42
N PRO A 135 -5.30 14.45 -3.15
CA PRO A 135 -4.94 15.87 -3.06
C PRO A 135 -6.03 16.83 -3.60
N ASN A 136 -7.02 16.29 -4.32
CA ASN A 136 -8.08 17.10 -4.93
C ASN A 136 -9.26 17.34 -3.98
N LEU A 137 -9.29 16.66 -2.85
CA LEU A 137 -10.29 16.92 -1.83
C LEU A 137 -9.75 17.99 -0.88
N SER A 138 -10.43 19.13 -0.79
CA SER A 138 -10.00 20.31 -0.02
C SER A 138 -9.75 20.07 1.48
N VAL A 139 -10.06 18.88 1.96
CA VAL A 139 -9.96 18.45 3.39
C VAL A 139 -8.79 17.49 3.61
N TRP A 140 -7.96 17.19 2.60
CA TRP A 140 -7.16 15.98 2.59
C TRP A 140 -5.69 16.23 2.63
N ARG A 141 -5.13 15.95 3.73
CA ARG A 141 -3.71 16.02 4.02
C ARG A 141 -3.25 14.77 4.73
N ASN A 142 -3.70 13.61 4.26
CA ASN A 142 -3.27 12.31 4.78
C ASN A 142 -1.87 11.97 4.23
N PHE A 143 -0.97 12.95 4.28
CA PHE A 143 0.41 12.72 3.92
C PHE A 143 1.05 11.81 4.95
N HIS A 144 1.79 10.82 4.46
CA HIS A 144 2.57 9.97 5.32
C HIS A 144 3.68 10.81 5.99
N LYS A 145 3.70 10.80 7.30
CA LYS A 145 4.83 11.30 8.06
C LYS A 145 5.71 10.12 8.45
N GLY A 146 6.91 10.08 7.91
CA GLY A 146 7.83 8.96 8.06
C GLY A 146 8.44 8.52 6.75
N GLN A 147 8.70 7.24 6.61
CA GLN A 147 9.39 6.69 5.44
C GLN A 147 8.55 5.56 4.81
N ILE A 148 8.61 5.47 3.48
CA ILE A 148 8.03 4.38 2.70
C ILE A 148 9.11 3.83 1.77
N ALA A 149 9.12 2.52 1.62
CA ALA A 149 10.05 1.83 0.72
C ALA A 149 9.37 0.63 0.07
N GLU A 150 9.85 0.26 -1.12
CA GLU A 150 9.50 -0.96 -1.84
C GLU A 150 7.99 -1.25 -1.87
N VAL A 151 7.29 -0.48 -2.68
CA VAL A 151 5.85 -0.65 -2.89
C VAL A 151 5.62 -1.52 -4.12
N GLY A 152 4.74 -2.51 -4.00
CA GLY A 152 4.30 -3.36 -5.10
C GLY A 152 2.79 -3.45 -5.21
N LEU A 153 2.31 -3.54 -6.43
CA LEU A 153 0.90 -3.71 -6.78
C LEU A 153 0.73 -4.86 -7.77
N TRP A 154 -0.17 -5.77 -7.47
CA TRP A 154 -0.58 -6.89 -8.34
C TRP A 154 -2.08 -6.80 -8.62
N SER A 155 -2.47 -7.10 -9.83
CA SER A 155 -3.89 -7.27 -10.22
C SER A 155 -4.37 -8.72 -10.04
N ASP A 156 -3.89 -9.37 -8.99
CA ASP A 156 -4.23 -10.74 -8.62
C ASP A 156 -3.98 -10.95 -7.11
N THR A 157 -4.50 -12.04 -6.56
CA THR A 157 -4.22 -12.45 -5.18
C THR A 157 -2.86 -13.11 -5.07
N LEU A 158 -2.06 -12.70 -4.09
CA LEU A 158 -0.88 -13.44 -3.65
C LEU A 158 -1.26 -14.38 -2.51
N LYS A 159 -0.52 -15.48 -2.40
CA LYS A 159 -0.70 -16.47 -1.34
C LYS A 159 0.11 -16.09 -0.09
N ASP A 160 -0.24 -16.67 1.04
CA ASP A 160 0.44 -16.42 2.33
C ASP A 160 1.95 -16.59 2.25
N TYR A 161 2.43 -17.67 1.59
CA TYR A 161 3.86 -17.90 1.44
C TYR A 161 4.55 -16.86 0.55
N GLU A 162 3.83 -16.26 -0.42
CA GLU A 162 4.36 -15.20 -1.27
C GLU A 162 4.49 -13.89 -0.49
N MET A 163 3.54 -13.59 0.40
CA MET A 163 3.63 -12.45 1.31
C MET A 163 4.80 -12.62 2.30
N GLU A 164 5.04 -13.85 2.77
CA GLU A 164 6.21 -14.16 3.60
C GLU A 164 7.52 -14.02 2.81
N LEU A 165 7.58 -14.46 1.55
CA LEU A 165 8.74 -14.29 0.68
C LEU A 165 9.04 -12.81 0.40
N ILE A 166 8.03 -11.98 0.17
CA ILE A 166 8.19 -10.53 0.01
C ILE A 166 8.82 -9.93 1.29
N PHE A 167 8.34 -10.32 2.46
CA PHE A 167 8.92 -9.86 3.71
C PHE A 167 10.37 -10.28 3.88
N GLN A 168 10.70 -11.54 3.57
CA GLN A 168 12.03 -12.10 3.78
C GLN A 168 13.05 -11.67 2.72
N LYS A 169 12.65 -11.53 1.46
CA LYS A 169 13.55 -11.37 0.31
C LYS A 169 13.33 -10.08 -0.49
N GLY A 170 12.26 -9.34 -0.18
CA GLY A 170 11.79 -8.22 -1.00
C GLY A 170 10.90 -8.68 -2.17
N ILE A 171 10.31 -7.75 -2.87
CA ILE A 171 9.50 -8.00 -4.07
C ILE A 171 10.38 -8.58 -5.19
N ILE A 172 11.56 -7.99 -5.35
CA ILE A 172 12.63 -8.50 -6.21
C ILE A 172 13.78 -8.93 -5.29
N ASN A 173 14.15 -10.20 -5.36
CA ASN A 173 15.20 -10.76 -4.54
C ASN A 173 16.60 -10.28 -4.99
N ASN A 174 17.64 -10.67 -4.25
CA ASN A 174 19.02 -10.30 -4.54
C ASN A 174 19.59 -10.86 -5.84
N LYS A 175 18.88 -11.79 -6.50
CA LYS A 175 19.21 -12.31 -7.82
C LYS A 175 18.50 -11.56 -8.96
N GLY A 176 17.67 -10.57 -8.63
CA GLY A 176 16.85 -9.84 -9.61
C GLY A 176 15.57 -10.57 -10.03
N GLU A 177 15.17 -11.64 -9.31
CA GLU A 177 13.97 -12.41 -9.59
C GLU A 177 12.81 -11.96 -8.71
N TYR A 178 11.59 -12.02 -9.20
CA TYR A 178 10.40 -11.79 -8.39
C TYR A 178 10.23 -12.87 -7.33
N SER A 179 9.94 -12.44 -6.10
CA SER A 179 9.63 -13.34 -4.99
C SER A 179 8.23 -13.96 -5.08
N THR A 180 7.48 -13.61 -6.10
CA THR A 180 6.09 -14.03 -6.32
C THR A 180 5.93 -14.72 -7.66
N SER A 181 4.99 -15.68 -7.74
CA SER A 181 4.65 -16.38 -8.98
C SER A 181 3.88 -15.49 -9.97
N LYS A 182 3.18 -14.48 -9.44
CA LYS A 182 2.44 -13.48 -10.22
C LYS A 182 3.32 -12.28 -10.47
N LEU A 183 3.30 -11.75 -11.69
CA LEU A 183 4.02 -10.53 -12.02
C LEU A 183 3.27 -9.30 -11.50
N PRO A 184 3.95 -8.36 -10.84
CA PRO A 184 3.34 -7.12 -10.40
C PRO A 184 2.99 -6.21 -11.59
N VAL A 185 1.98 -5.39 -11.43
CA VAL A 185 1.65 -4.31 -12.38
C VAL A 185 2.49 -3.06 -12.15
N GLY A 186 3.03 -2.89 -10.96
CA GLY A 186 3.95 -1.81 -10.61
C GLY A 186 4.81 -2.18 -9.41
N VAL A 187 6.08 -1.79 -9.46
CA VAL A 187 7.03 -1.90 -8.34
C VAL A 187 7.85 -0.61 -8.25
N TRP A 188 7.83 0.02 -7.09
CA TRP A 188 8.59 1.25 -6.82
C TRP A 188 9.51 1.02 -5.62
N ASP A 189 10.81 0.90 -5.90
CA ASP A 189 11.84 0.70 -4.86
C ASP A 189 12.46 2.01 -4.36
N PHE A 190 12.12 3.13 -5.03
CA PHE A 190 12.59 4.49 -4.74
C PHE A 190 14.11 4.69 -4.79
N LYS A 191 14.84 3.76 -5.41
CA LYS A 191 16.31 3.85 -5.56
C LYS A 191 16.72 4.55 -6.84
N GLY A 192 15.86 4.53 -7.85
CA GLY A 192 16.09 5.14 -9.15
C GLY A 192 15.02 6.13 -9.52
N GLY A 193 15.42 7.18 -10.22
CA GLY A 193 14.52 8.22 -10.69
C GLY A 193 15.26 9.33 -11.43
N TYR A 194 14.50 10.24 -11.99
CA TYR A 194 15.00 11.43 -12.66
C TYR A 194 14.07 12.60 -12.33
N ASP A 195 14.65 13.74 -11.96
CA ASP A 195 13.88 14.91 -11.49
C ASP A 195 12.91 14.57 -10.35
N ASN A 196 11.62 14.69 -10.63
CA ASN A 196 10.55 14.39 -9.68
C ASN A 196 9.82 13.07 -10.00
N ILE A 197 10.49 12.13 -10.66
CA ILE A 197 9.93 10.82 -11.05
C ILE A 197 10.72 9.71 -10.37
N THR A 198 10.05 8.70 -9.81
CA THR A 198 10.63 7.41 -9.46
C THR A 198 10.24 6.36 -10.47
N PHE A 199 11.17 5.47 -10.78
CA PHE A 199 10.94 4.44 -11.78
C PHE A 199 10.07 3.30 -11.22
N ASP A 200 9.14 2.86 -12.06
CA ASP A 200 8.54 1.54 -11.92
C ASP A 200 9.54 0.52 -12.49
N ILE A 201 10.01 -0.35 -11.63
CA ILE A 201 10.96 -1.41 -12.00
C ILE A 201 10.27 -2.74 -12.35
N SER A 202 8.95 -2.76 -12.44
CA SER A 202 8.19 -3.94 -12.89
C SER A 202 8.30 -4.21 -14.40
N GLY A 203 8.81 -3.25 -15.16
CA GLY A 203 8.85 -3.31 -16.63
C GLY A 203 7.56 -2.82 -17.31
N ASN A 204 6.55 -2.39 -16.55
CA ASN A 204 5.28 -1.90 -17.11
C ASN A 204 5.25 -0.38 -17.35
N ASN A 205 6.34 0.33 -17.03
CA ASN A 205 6.49 1.78 -17.21
C ASN A 205 5.44 2.65 -16.45
N ASN A 206 4.97 2.18 -15.32
CA ASN A 206 4.08 2.91 -14.44
C ASN A 206 4.86 3.82 -13.48
N HIS A 207 5.73 4.67 -14.03
CA HIS A 207 6.56 5.58 -13.25
C HIS A 207 5.68 6.50 -12.39
N ALA A 208 6.10 6.72 -11.13
CA ALA A 208 5.39 7.59 -10.21
C ALA A 208 6.04 8.97 -10.13
N LYS A 209 5.21 9.99 -9.94
CA LYS A 209 5.66 11.37 -9.79
C LYS A 209 5.68 11.77 -8.32
N PHE A 210 6.78 12.38 -7.89
CA PHE A 210 6.90 12.92 -6.54
C PHE A 210 6.25 14.27 -6.39
N TYR A 211 5.60 14.46 -5.23
CA TYR A 211 5.06 15.74 -4.79
C TYR A 211 5.45 15.97 -3.33
N ASN A 212 6.23 17.01 -3.05
CA ASN A 212 6.62 17.42 -1.69
C ASN A 212 7.23 16.30 -0.84
N VAL A 213 7.99 15.41 -1.46
CA VAL A 213 8.75 14.36 -0.79
C VAL A 213 10.22 14.52 -1.07
N GLY A 214 11.06 14.19 -0.09
CA GLY A 214 12.49 14.10 -0.23
C GLY A 214 12.96 12.67 -0.15
N PHE A 215 14.07 12.35 -0.84
CA PHE A 215 14.78 11.12 -0.54
C PHE A 215 15.43 11.25 0.84
N ALA A 216 15.19 10.29 1.72
CA ALA A 216 15.92 10.22 2.97
C ALA A 216 17.39 9.91 2.64
N ASN A 217 18.26 10.92 2.74
CA ASN A 217 19.70 10.77 2.58
C ASN A 217 20.35 9.90 3.69
N LYS A 218 19.62 9.56 4.72
CA LYS A 218 20.06 8.56 5.69
C LYS A 218 19.86 7.21 5.05
N SER A 219 20.98 6.60 4.65
CA SER A 219 20.99 5.19 4.31
C SER A 219 20.09 4.45 5.31
N LEU A 220 19.19 3.67 4.81
CA LEU A 220 18.36 2.70 5.56
C LEU A 220 19.20 1.79 6.49
N LYS A 221 20.53 2.07 6.62
CA LYS A 221 21.54 1.20 7.18
C LYS A 221 21.38 0.87 8.66
N SER A 222 20.91 1.77 9.50
CA SER A 222 21.00 1.46 10.95
C SER A 222 19.77 0.75 11.52
N ASN A 223 18.58 1.05 11.01
CA ASN A 223 17.36 0.42 11.52
C ASN A 223 16.75 -0.62 10.58
N THR A 224 17.03 -0.51 9.27
CA THR A 224 16.51 -1.46 8.29
C THR A 224 17.26 -2.76 8.22
N GLU A 225 18.54 -2.81 8.62
CA GLU A 225 19.29 -4.06 8.70
C GLU A 225 18.62 -5.11 9.58
N ARG A 226 17.86 -4.68 10.59
CA ARG A 226 17.09 -5.59 11.45
C ARG A 226 15.81 -6.10 10.83
N TYR A 227 15.24 -5.35 9.89
CA TYR A 227 13.90 -5.60 9.35
C TYR A 227 13.89 -5.94 7.86
N LEU A 228 15.02 -5.73 7.17
CA LEU A 228 15.23 -6.06 5.77
C LEU A 228 16.42 -7.02 5.60
N PRO A 229 16.32 -8.27 6.09
CA PRO A 229 17.45 -9.20 6.12
C PRO A 229 18.06 -9.48 4.74
N TYR A 230 17.30 -9.34 3.67
CA TYR A 230 17.78 -9.50 2.28
C TYR A 230 18.76 -8.41 1.82
N ARG A 231 18.92 -7.31 2.57
CA ARG A 231 19.87 -6.23 2.24
C ARG A 231 21.24 -6.38 2.93
N ARG A 232 21.42 -7.40 3.76
CA ARG A 232 22.66 -7.61 4.52
C ARG A 232 23.81 -8.17 3.69
N ASN A 233 23.55 -8.74 2.53
CA ASN A 233 24.50 -9.48 1.73
C ASN A 233 24.74 -8.85 0.36
N GLY A 234 24.65 -7.52 0.26
CA GLY A 234 25.00 -6.77 -0.93
C GLY A 234 26.29 -5.99 -0.76
#